data_1af2addea27131e3580cd1c9c0740d3b
#
_entry.id   1af2addea27131e3580cd1c9c0740d3b
#
_cell.length_a   1.000
_cell.length_b   1.000
_cell.length_c   1.000
_cell.angle_alpha   90.00
_cell.angle_beta   90.00
_cell.angle_gamma   90.00
#
_symmetry.space_group_name_H-M   'P 1'
#
loop_
_entity.id
_entity.type
_entity.pdbx_description
1 polymer ?
#
loop_
_entity_poly.entity_id
_entity_poly.type
_entity_poly.pdbx_seq_one_letter_code
_entity_poly.pdbx_strand_id
1 'polypeptide(L)'
;MENGHDSVSNIHRRWSLTRINFSSYKISLTISLISSLFIILVFDHFYLLVNLIQLAVFTITGISFLIFSYFLDLFLLRKTPVNKLSKILHVSAFSSLLWLLIVILGYLTFIIFQKDLPPKEYLLEGMMLAIGLRIGIFTSVFGANLLQGIKTAIIQPIVFLFLISPFSIFIEIFSDVVAISFGLILIGLGIGWTILADRSGRPNLHSTFALLQAFLSAWTENKVENIEKILLSKSKNELVDTFIVKFTNKHHNLYWVLPNIHPGPFKEIGGSNLPYQIYNYFSQKAVVFHSPSDHSLNIPSKGEVLEYLKSLSNTQKTLDYGSTCSIPIQIKNKKATATGIIFDNTPILMLSFAPYGMEDIPEEISKELETYSKNEGFKRLFIIDSHNAMGKKIGKSENEELLIAGKTCLKILKKSPQYSFKIGLANTNEIKNHIIFGEDIGKSGLSIILIDINRNDDNNSNHNDHYVIGWADSNNMKSGLREYIIKFLEQKGIRILEICSSDTHENSGFRTSEGYYPFGHITKFETIADHYYKLIELAYKKLEVYGYEVFHIVSTVKVMGTNQFRDYSNALDKAMNLTKKFLIITFGVILLMLIVTN
;
A
#
# COMPACT_ATOMS: atom_id res chain seq x y z
N MET A 1 8.63 7.91 -20.49
CA MET A 1 9.10 7.37 -19.21
C MET A 1 7.87 7.18 -18.33
N GLU A 2 7.48 5.96 -18.03
CA GLU A 2 6.42 5.69 -17.04
C GLU A 2 6.96 6.06 -15.67
N ASN A 3 6.30 6.96 -14.98
CA ASN A 3 6.74 7.50 -13.70
C ASN A 3 6.45 6.54 -12.54
N GLY A 4 7.19 6.67 -11.44
CA GLY A 4 7.14 5.80 -10.28
C GLY A 4 5.73 5.59 -9.68
N HIS A 5 4.83 6.56 -9.81
CA HIS A 5 3.45 6.48 -9.32
C HIS A 5 2.62 5.41 -10.04
N ASP A 6 2.70 5.33 -11.38
CA ASP A 6 2.01 4.29 -12.15
C ASP A 6 2.50 2.88 -11.78
N SER A 7 3.77 2.75 -11.36
CA SER A 7 4.31 1.47 -10.91
C SER A 7 3.86 1.07 -9.51
N VAL A 8 3.61 2.02 -8.60
CA VAL A 8 3.06 1.75 -7.25
C VAL A 8 1.60 1.34 -7.33
N SER A 9 0.76 2.11 -8.03
CA SER A 9 -0.64 1.75 -8.25
C SER A 9 -0.78 0.43 -9.01
N ASN A 10 0.10 0.15 -9.96
CA ASN A 10 0.15 -1.13 -10.67
C ASN A 10 0.57 -2.29 -9.76
N ILE A 11 1.52 -2.12 -8.85
CA ILE A 11 1.85 -3.12 -7.84
C ILE A 11 0.62 -3.42 -6.99
N HIS A 12 -0.05 -2.42 -6.43
CA HIS A 12 -1.26 -2.58 -5.64
C HIS A 12 -2.39 -3.25 -6.42
N ARG A 13 -2.65 -2.82 -7.65
CA ARG A 13 -3.67 -3.40 -8.53
C ARG A 13 -3.41 -4.85 -8.88
N ARG A 14 -2.15 -5.26 -9.06
CA ARG A 14 -1.77 -6.65 -9.37
C ARG A 14 -1.84 -7.56 -8.17
N TRP A 15 -1.54 -7.08 -6.98
CA TRP A 15 -1.75 -7.81 -5.74
C TRP A 15 -3.24 -8.07 -5.46
N SER A 16 -4.13 -7.20 -5.95
CA SER A 16 -5.57 -7.41 -5.89
C SER A 16 -6.07 -8.52 -6.82
N LEU A 17 -5.27 -8.92 -7.82
CA LEU A 17 -5.57 -10.02 -8.73
C LEU A 17 -5.45 -11.41 -8.09
N THR A 18 -4.87 -11.54 -6.90
CA THR A 18 -5.06 -12.73 -6.07
C THR A 18 -6.49 -12.81 -5.51
N ARG A 19 -7.48 -12.49 -6.35
CA ARG A 19 -8.91 -12.41 -6.00
C ARG A 19 -9.57 -13.76 -5.71
N ILE A 20 -8.89 -14.87 -5.90
CA ILE A 20 -9.38 -16.14 -5.38
C ILE A 20 -9.09 -16.16 -3.87
N ASN A 21 -9.84 -15.35 -3.15
CA ASN A 21 -9.96 -15.46 -1.72
C ASN A 21 -11.07 -16.47 -1.45
N PHE A 22 -10.71 -17.65 -1.06
CA PHE A 22 -11.59 -18.35 -0.15
C PHE A 22 -11.69 -17.45 1.08
N SER A 23 -12.80 -16.77 1.22
CA SER A 23 -13.01 -15.69 2.20
C SER A 23 -12.80 -16.12 3.67
N SER A 24 -12.65 -17.42 3.91
CA SER A 24 -12.46 -17.99 5.23
C SER A 24 -11.62 -19.28 5.12
N TYR A 25 -10.70 -19.48 6.07
CA TYR A 25 -9.96 -20.74 6.23
C TYR A 25 -10.91 -21.95 6.42
N LYS A 26 -12.12 -21.72 6.96
CA LYS A 26 -13.17 -22.73 7.10
C LYS A 26 -13.63 -23.27 5.74
N ILE A 27 -13.85 -22.39 4.77
CA ILE A 27 -14.22 -22.77 3.40
C ILE A 27 -13.10 -23.61 2.77
N SER A 28 -11.83 -23.22 2.93
CA SER A 28 -10.72 -23.99 2.41
C SER A 28 -10.60 -25.37 3.06
N LEU A 29 -10.80 -25.46 4.37
CA LEU A 29 -10.85 -26.75 5.06
C LEU A 29 -11.97 -27.62 4.48
N THR A 30 -13.18 -27.09 4.35
CA THR A 30 -14.33 -27.79 3.79
C THR A 30 -14.04 -28.29 2.36
N ILE A 31 -13.51 -27.43 1.49
CA ILE A 31 -13.14 -27.81 0.11
C ILE A 31 -12.11 -28.93 0.11
N SER A 32 -11.05 -28.83 0.93
CA SER A 32 -10.01 -29.86 1.00
C SER A 32 -10.58 -31.20 1.45
N LEU A 33 -11.42 -31.23 2.49
CA LEU A 33 -12.05 -32.45 3.01
C LEU A 33 -13.02 -33.06 1.99
N ILE A 34 -13.90 -32.25 1.40
CA ILE A 34 -14.88 -32.72 0.41
C ILE A 34 -14.16 -33.24 -0.84
N SER A 35 -13.21 -32.51 -1.39
CA SER A 35 -12.46 -32.95 -2.57
C SER A 35 -11.73 -34.27 -2.30
N SER A 36 -11.10 -34.41 -1.15
CA SER A 36 -10.41 -35.68 -0.77
C SER A 36 -11.40 -36.85 -0.56
N LEU A 37 -12.55 -36.57 0.03
CA LEU A 37 -13.62 -37.59 0.15
C LEU A 37 -14.11 -38.04 -1.23
N PHE A 38 -14.34 -37.13 -2.16
CA PHE A 38 -14.74 -37.49 -3.52
C PHE A 38 -13.67 -38.30 -4.25
N ILE A 39 -12.38 -37.97 -4.07
CA ILE A 39 -11.28 -38.79 -4.61
C ILE A 39 -11.38 -40.22 -4.09
N ILE A 40 -11.59 -40.43 -2.78
CA ILE A 40 -11.73 -41.75 -2.17
C ILE A 40 -12.92 -42.48 -2.77
N LEU A 41 -14.09 -41.86 -2.83
CA LEU A 41 -15.33 -42.48 -3.32
C LEU A 41 -15.25 -42.86 -4.81
N VAL A 42 -14.68 -42.00 -5.65
CA VAL A 42 -14.47 -42.27 -7.07
C VAL A 42 -13.47 -43.44 -7.23
N PHE A 43 -12.39 -43.42 -6.46
CA PHE A 43 -11.40 -44.51 -6.49
C PHE A 43 -11.97 -45.82 -6.02
N ASP A 44 -12.74 -45.87 -4.94
CA ASP A 44 -13.41 -47.07 -4.47
C ASP A 44 -14.40 -47.61 -5.51
N HIS A 45 -15.27 -46.73 -6.01
CA HIS A 45 -16.33 -47.13 -6.94
C HIS A 45 -15.79 -47.85 -8.19
N PHE A 46 -14.63 -47.47 -8.69
CA PHE A 46 -14.11 -47.97 -9.95
C PHE A 46 -13.02 -49.01 -9.81
N TYR A 47 -12.23 -48.98 -8.74
CA TYR A 47 -11.03 -49.82 -8.64
C TYR A 47 -10.99 -50.74 -7.43
N LEU A 48 -11.45 -50.22 -6.29
CA LEU A 48 -11.31 -50.99 -5.06
C LEU A 48 -12.47 -51.95 -4.91
N LEU A 49 -13.70 -51.51 -5.20
CA LEU A 49 -14.95 -52.29 -5.04
C LEU A 49 -14.98 -53.03 -3.69
N VAL A 50 -14.43 -52.36 -2.66
CA VAL A 50 -14.30 -52.96 -1.33
C VAL A 50 -15.62 -52.96 -0.58
N ASN A 51 -15.74 -53.79 0.44
CA ASN A 51 -16.92 -53.75 1.29
C ASN A 51 -17.00 -52.48 2.12
N LEU A 52 -18.18 -52.14 2.64
CA LEU A 52 -18.44 -50.92 3.38
C LEU A 52 -17.50 -50.71 4.59
N ILE A 53 -17.04 -51.76 5.23
CA ILE A 53 -16.12 -51.69 6.38
C ILE A 53 -14.75 -51.22 5.91
N GLN A 54 -14.23 -51.80 4.83
CA GLN A 54 -12.95 -51.40 4.25
C GLN A 54 -12.99 -49.95 3.71
N LEU A 55 -14.07 -49.60 3.02
CA LEU A 55 -14.27 -48.22 2.57
C LEU A 55 -14.29 -47.24 3.75
N ALA A 56 -14.98 -47.60 4.84
CA ALA A 56 -14.99 -46.78 6.05
C ALA A 56 -13.58 -46.65 6.66
N VAL A 57 -12.81 -47.73 6.70
CA VAL A 57 -11.41 -47.69 7.19
C VAL A 57 -10.55 -46.78 6.32
N PHE A 58 -10.56 -46.91 4.98
CA PHE A 58 -9.81 -46.04 4.08
C PHE A 58 -10.22 -44.59 4.20
N THR A 59 -11.53 -44.30 4.32
CA THR A 59 -12.03 -42.96 4.50
C THR A 59 -11.56 -42.34 5.82
N ILE A 60 -11.72 -43.08 6.93
CA ILE A 60 -11.32 -42.60 8.26
C ILE A 60 -9.81 -42.37 8.32
N THR A 61 -9.00 -43.32 7.84
CA THR A 61 -7.53 -43.21 7.87
C THR A 61 -7.04 -42.10 6.96
N GLY A 62 -7.55 -42.00 5.73
CA GLY A 62 -7.19 -40.96 4.77
C GLY A 62 -7.53 -39.54 5.26
N ILE A 63 -8.76 -39.34 5.73
CA ILE A 63 -9.20 -38.02 6.23
C ILE A 63 -8.47 -37.67 7.53
N SER A 64 -8.26 -38.60 8.44
CA SER A 64 -7.49 -38.36 9.67
C SER A 64 -6.06 -37.96 9.36
N PHE A 65 -5.41 -38.65 8.43
CA PHE A 65 -4.07 -38.25 7.98
C PHE A 65 -4.07 -36.89 7.27
N LEU A 66 -5.06 -36.61 6.44
CA LEU A 66 -5.17 -35.29 5.78
C LEU A 66 -5.20 -34.15 6.80
N ILE A 67 -6.00 -34.27 7.86
CA ILE A 67 -6.05 -33.30 8.96
C ILE A 67 -4.70 -33.21 9.67
N PHE A 68 -4.08 -34.35 9.99
CA PHE A 68 -2.75 -34.39 10.60
C PHE A 68 -1.69 -33.72 9.70
N SER A 69 -1.77 -33.91 8.39
CA SER A 69 -0.81 -33.37 7.43
C SER A 69 -0.78 -31.85 7.39
N TYR A 70 -1.87 -31.16 7.74
CA TYR A 70 -1.86 -29.70 7.85
C TYR A 70 -0.92 -29.21 8.96
N PHE A 71 -0.91 -29.90 10.08
CA PHE A 71 0.00 -29.60 11.18
C PHE A 71 1.43 -30.03 10.87
N LEU A 72 1.60 -31.12 10.14
CA LEU A 72 2.91 -31.57 9.66
C LEU A 72 3.53 -30.55 8.69
N ASP A 73 2.76 -30.05 7.73
CA ASP A 73 3.20 -29.00 6.81
C ASP A 73 3.59 -27.71 7.59
N LEU A 74 2.76 -27.32 8.56
CA LEU A 74 3.04 -26.18 9.44
C LEU A 74 4.36 -26.36 10.19
N PHE A 75 4.62 -27.56 10.72
CA PHE A 75 5.84 -27.88 11.42
C PHE A 75 7.06 -27.89 10.48
N LEU A 76 6.96 -28.50 9.30
CA LEU A 76 8.04 -28.58 8.32
C LEU A 76 8.42 -27.18 7.78
N LEU A 77 7.44 -26.28 7.68
CA LEU A 77 7.61 -24.92 7.21
C LEU A 77 7.85 -23.89 8.33
N ARG A 78 8.06 -24.31 9.59
CA ARG A 78 8.14 -23.40 10.76
C ARG A 78 9.21 -22.32 10.69
N LYS A 79 10.24 -22.49 9.87
CA LYS A 79 11.33 -21.51 9.69
C LYS A 79 11.12 -20.59 8.49
N THR A 80 10.01 -20.71 7.77
CA THR A 80 9.73 -19.88 6.59
C THR A 80 9.14 -18.52 7.00
N PRO A 81 9.35 -17.46 6.20
CA PRO A 81 8.86 -16.12 6.48
C PRO A 81 7.34 -16.02 6.66
N VAL A 82 6.61 -16.85 5.92
CA VAL A 82 5.15 -16.83 5.87
C VAL A 82 4.62 -18.19 6.28
N ASN A 83 4.29 -18.38 7.55
CA ASN A 83 3.83 -19.67 8.08
C ASN A 83 2.58 -19.51 8.94
N LYS A 84 1.40 -19.76 8.34
CA LYS A 84 0.10 -19.76 9.02
C LYS A 84 -0.75 -20.93 8.59
N LEU A 85 -1.47 -21.54 9.54
CA LEU A 85 -2.38 -22.67 9.27
C LEU A 85 -3.42 -22.33 8.20
N SER A 86 -3.99 -21.10 8.25
CA SER A 86 -4.96 -20.67 7.23
C SER A 86 -4.41 -20.73 5.80
N LYS A 87 -3.14 -20.39 5.60
CA LYS A 87 -2.48 -20.45 4.29
C LYS A 87 -2.21 -21.89 3.85
N ILE A 88 -1.83 -22.78 4.78
CA ILE A 88 -1.68 -24.23 4.51
C ILE A 88 -3.01 -24.83 4.07
N LEU A 89 -4.11 -24.49 4.75
CA LEU A 89 -5.44 -24.94 4.37
C LEU A 89 -5.84 -24.47 2.96
N HIS A 90 -5.48 -23.23 2.57
CA HIS A 90 -5.70 -22.78 1.19
C HIS A 90 -4.90 -23.61 0.17
N VAL A 91 -3.63 -23.88 0.44
CA VAL A 91 -2.80 -24.74 -0.45
C VAL A 91 -3.39 -26.14 -0.57
N SER A 92 -3.79 -26.73 0.55
CA SER A 92 -4.41 -28.06 0.56
C SER A 92 -5.73 -28.08 -0.21
N ALA A 93 -6.58 -27.05 -0.06
CA ALA A 93 -7.82 -26.92 -0.81
C ALA A 93 -7.57 -26.87 -2.33
N PHE A 94 -6.63 -26.02 -2.77
CA PHE A 94 -6.29 -25.90 -4.19
C PHE A 94 -5.68 -27.20 -4.73
N SER A 95 -4.75 -27.83 -4.01
CA SER A 95 -4.11 -29.05 -4.46
C SER A 95 -5.10 -30.23 -4.51
N SER A 96 -5.97 -30.39 -3.51
CA SER A 96 -6.99 -31.45 -3.51
C SER A 96 -8.04 -31.23 -4.59
N LEU A 97 -8.46 -29.98 -4.83
CA LEU A 97 -9.40 -29.65 -5.89
C LEU A 97 -8.81 -29.92 -7.28
N LEU A 98 -7.55 -29.56 -7.50
CA LEU A 98 -6.85 -29.81 -8.75
C LEU A 98 -6.67 -31.31 -9.00
N TRP A 99 -6.33 -32.09 -7.96
CA TRP A 99 -6.27 -33.53 -8.04
C TRP A 99 -7.63 -34.13 -8.41
N LEU A 100 -8.70 -33.72 -7.71
CA LEU A 100 -10.06 -34.19 -8.01
C LEU A 100 -10.46 -33.84 -9.45
N LEU A 101 -10.08 -32.67 -9.96
CA LEU A 101 -10.38 -32.26 -11.34
C LEU A 101 -9.78 -33.23 -12.36
N ILE A 102 -8.53 -33.66 -12.18
CA ILE A 102 -7.88 -34.64 -13.05
C ILE A 102 -8.57 -36.01 -12.96
N VAL A 103 -8.94 -36.44 -11.76
CA VAL A 103 -9.68 -37.70 -11.56
C VAL A 103 -11.05 -37.64 -12.26
N ILE A 104 -11.77 -36.52 -12.17
CA ILE A 104 -13.04 -36.32 -12.89
C ILE A 104 -12.84 -36.34 -14.41
N LEU A 105 -11.77 -35.71 -14.91
CA LEU A 105 -11.44 -35.76 -16.35
C LEU A 105 -11.19 -37.19 -16.81
N GLY A 106 -10.45 -37.99 -16.05
CA GLY A 106 -10.26 -39.40 -16.32
C GLY A 106 -11.58 -40.18 -16.36
N TYR A 107 -12.49 -39.90 -15.43
CA TYR A 107 -13.82 -40.49 -15.44
C TYR A 107 -14.66 -40.09 -16.67
N LEU A 108 -14.60 -38.80 -17.05
CA LEU A 108 -15.30 -38.34 -18.26
C LEU A 108 -14.77 -39.00 -19.53
N THR A 109 -13.45 -39.21 -19.66
CA THR A 109 -12.88 -39.94 -20.81
C THR A 109 -13.32 -41.37 -20.84
N PHE A 110 -13.40 -42.08 -19.69
CA PHE A 110 -13.97 -43.41 -19.58
C PHE A 110 -15.38 -43.47 -20.15
N ILE A 111 -16.27 -42.53 -19.81
CA ILE A 111 -17.64 -42.51 -20.31
C ILE A 111 -17.66 -42.21 -21.82
N ILE A 112 -16.92 -41.18 -22.26
CA ILE A 112 -16.95 -40.71 -23.66
C ILE A 112 -16.39 -41.78 -24.61
N PHE A 113 -15.32 -42.43 -24.24
CA PHE A 113 -14.64 -43.45 -25.09
C PHE A 113 -15.12 -44.87 -24.82
N GLN A 114 -16.15 -45.06 -23.98
CA GLN A 114 -16.79 -46.35 -23.69
C GLN A 114 -15.77 -47.45 -23.33
N LYS A 115 -14.78 -47.13 -22.49
CA LYS A 115 -13.75 -48.07 -22.05
C LYS A 115 -14.32 -49.07 -21.03
N ASP A 116 -13.74 -50.27 -20.97
CA ASP A 116 -14.14 -51.31 -20.00
C ASP A 116 -13.85 -50.91 -18.55
N LEU A 117 -12.75 -50.20 -18.33
CA LEU A 117 -12.34 -49.72 -17.00
C LEU A 117 -11.88 -48.24 -17.10
N PRO A 118 -12.18 -47.42 -16.10
CA PRO A 118 -11.66 -46.07 -16.04
C PRO A 118 -10.14 -46.09 -15.84
N PRO A 119 -9.42 -45.16 -16.49
CA PRO A 119 -7.97 -45.12 -16.40
C PRO A 119 -7.49 -44.73 -15.00
N LYS A 120 -6.82 -45.64 -14.27
CA LYS A 120 -6.24 -45.39 -12.93
C LYS A 120 -5.07 -44.40 -12.97
N GLU A 121 -4.48 -44.21 -14.12
CA GLU A 121 -3.38 -43.31 -14.40
C GLU A 121 -3.70 -41.89 -13.95
N TYR A 122 -4.95 -41.43 -14.14
CA TYR A 122 -5.37 -40.07 -13.73
C TYR A 122 -5.30 -39.83 -12.23
N LEU A 123 -5.36 -40.89 -11.41
CA LEU A 123 -5.16 -40.76 -9.96
C LEU A 123 -3.73 -40.35 -9.64
N LEU A 124 -2.74 -40.99 -10.29
CA LEU A 124 -1.32 -40.71 -10.15
C LEU A 124 -0.97 -39.32 -10.70
N GLU A 125 -1.44 -39.03 -11.89
CA GLU A 125 -1.15 -37.76 -12.59
C GLU A 125 -1.74 -36.55 -11.86
N GLY A 126 -2.97 -36.65 -11.35
CA GLY A 126 -3.59 -35.64 -10.51
C GLY A 126 -2.81 -35.42 -9.21
N MET A 127 -2.33 -36.50 -8.58
CA MET A 127 -1.45 -36.43 -7.42
C MET A 127 -0.14 -35.69 -7.75
N MET A 128 0.51 -36.03 -8.87
CA MET A 128 1.78 -35.42 -9.27
C MET A 128 1.60 -33.94 -9.64
N LEU A 129 0.48 -33.56 -10.27
CA LEU A 129 0.12 -32.18 -10.54
C LEU A 129 -0.09 -31.41 -9.23
N ALA A 130 -0.78 -31.99 -8.25
CA ALA A 130 -0.95 -31.42 -6.92
C ALA A 130 0.39 -31.21 -6.21
N ILE A 131 1.34 -32.16 -6.32
CA ILE A 131 2.70 -32.00 -5.81
C ILE A 131 3.41 -30.83 -6.49
N GLY A 132 3.36 -30.72 -7.81
CA GLY A 132 3.96 -29.60 -8.56
C GLY A 132 3.44 -28.23 -8.11
N LEU A 133 2.11 -28.12 -7.92
CA LEU A 133 1.49 -26.91 -7.38
C LEU A 133 1.99 -26.59 -5.95
N ARG A 134 2.04 -27.58 -5.06
CA ARG A 134 2.51 -27.42 -3.68
C ARG A 134 3.97 -26.96 -3.64
N ILE A 135 4.86 -27.54 -4.46
CA ILE A 135 6.26 -27.09 -4.61
C ILE A 135 6.28 -25.60 -4.95
N GLY A 136 5.52 -25.21 -5.97
CA GLY A 136 5.45 -23.83 -6.41
C GLY A 136 5.01 -22.88 -5.31
N ILE A 137 3.96 -23.20 -4.58
CA ILE A 137 3.41 -22.32 -3.54
C ILE A 137 4.29 -22.31 -2.28
N PHE A 138 4.82 -23.45 -1.83
CA PHE A 138 5.69 -23.49 -0.66
C PHE A 138 6.99 -22.72 -0.87
N THR A 139 7.51 -22.71 -2.09
CA THR A 139 8.70 -21.91 -2.41
C THR A 139 8.37 -20.44 -2.64
N SER A 140 7.37 -20.12 -3.46
CA SER A 140 7.07 -18.74 -3.84
C SER A 140 6.40 -17.90 -2.74
N VAL A 141 5.44 -18.49 -2.03
CA VAL A 141 4.61 -17.78 -1.03
C VAL A 141 5.15 -17.96 0.38
N PHE A 142 5.46 -19.20 0.77
CA PHE A 142 5.93 -19.48 2.14
C PHE A 142 7.40 -19.12 2.34
N GLY A 143 8.21 -19.17 1.29
CA GLY A 143 9.65 -18.90 1.37
C GLY A 143 10.49 -20.10 1.76
N ALA A 144 9.99 -21.32 1.51
CA ALA A 144 10.81 -22.52 1.61
C ALA A 144 11.89 -22.50 0.53
N ASN A 145 13.10 -22.97 0.85
CA ASN A 145 14.04 -23.28 -0.21
C ASN A 145 13.50 -24.45 -1.05
N LEU A 146 13.99 -24.60 -2.29
CA LEU A 146 13.45 -25.57 -3.24
C LEU A 146 13.43 -26.99 -2.68
N LEU A 147 14.49 -27.44 -2.02
CA LEU A 147 14.57 -28.80 -1.45
C LEU A 147 13.56 -29.01 -0.31
N GLN A 148 13.39 -28.02 0.56
CA GLN A 148 12.39 -28.03 1.63
C GLN A 148 10.98 -28.04 1.02
N GLY A 149 10.73 -27.21 0.00
CA GLY A 149 9.46 -27.16 -0.73
C GLY A 149 9.10 -28.52 -1.34
N ILE A 150 10.04 -29.16 -2.03
CA ILE A 150 9.86 -30.51 -2.61
C ILE A 150 9.54 -31.54 -1.52
N LYS A 151 10.36 -31.62 -0.46
CA LYS A 151 10.15 -32.59 0.64
C LYS A 151 8.77 -32.43 1.28
N THR A 152 8.36 -31.21 1.58
CA THR A 152 7.06 -30.94 2.22
C THR A 152 5.90 -31.21 1.25
N ALA A 153 6.05 -30.87 -0.04
CA ALA A 153 5.00 -31.04 -1.02
C ALA A 153 4.64 -32.52 -1.30
N ILE A 154 5.62 -33.39 -1.25
CA ILE A 154 5.48 -34.84 -1.60
C ILE A 154 4.75 -35.60 -0.51
N ILE A 155 4.99 -35.33 0.76
CA ILE A 155 4.57 -36.17 1.88
C ILE A 155 3.05 -36.34 1.91
N GLN A 156 2.28 -35.26 1.92
CA GLN A 156 0.83 -35.35 2.06
C GLN A 156 0.17 -36.15 0.92
N PRO A 157 0.40 -35.86 -0.38
CA PRO A 157 -0.29 -36.58 -1.44
C PRO A 157 0.09 -38.05 -1.53
N ILE A 158 1.38 -38.41 -1.38
CA ILE A 158 1.82 -39.80 -1.46
C ILE A 158 1.31 -40.62 -0.29
N VAL A 159 1.43 -40.13 0.94
CA VAL A 159 0.95 -40.88 2.12
C VAL A 159 -0.57 -40.97 2.11
N PHE A 160 -1.27 -39.92 1.65
CA PHE A 160 -2.72 -39.98 1.49
C PHE A 160 -3.13 -41.08 0.51
N LEU A 161 -2.52 -41.17 -0.68
CA LEU A 161 -2.79 -42.21 -1.67
C LEU A 161 -2.49 -43.60 -1.11
N PHE A 162 -1.38 -43.76 -0.39
CA PHE A 162 -1.02 -45.01 0.25
C PHE A 162 -2.06 -45.50 1.27
N LEU A 163 -2.61 -44.57 2.06
CA LEU A 163 -3.58 -44.90 3.11
C LEU A 163 -4.99 -45.22 2.61
N ILE A 164 -5.34 -44.73 1.40
CA ILE A 164 -6.66 -44.97 0.80
C ILE A 164 -6.69 -46.12 -0.19
N SER A 165 -5.56 -46.83 -0.39
CA SER A 165 -5.46 -47.93 -1.36
C SER A 165 -4.85 -49.19 -0.74
N PRO A 166 -5.29 -50.41 -1.17
CA PRO A 166 -4.56 -51.63 -0.90
C PRO A 166 -3.13 -51.56 -1.46
N PHE A 167 -2.18 -52.15 -0.77
CA PHE A 167 -0.77 -52.13 -1.16
C PHE A 167 -0.51 -52.62 -2.59
N SER A 168 -1.20 -53.68 -3.02
CA SER A 168 -1.10 -54.22 -4.39
C SER A 168 -1.50 -53.20 -5.45
N ILE A 169 -2.61 -52.50 -5.24
CA ILE A 169 -3.10 -51.47 -6.17
C ILE A 169 -2.19 -50.22 -6.14
N PHE A 170 -1.68 -49.85 -4.96
CA PHE A 170 -0.70 -48.80 -4.85
C PHE A 170 0.55 -49.08 -5.71
N ILE A 171 1.11 -50.28 -5.63
CA ILE A 171 2.24 -50.70 -6.47
C ILE A 171 1.87 -50.69 -7.96
N GLU A 172 0.69 -51.16 -8.31
CA GLU A 172 0.22 -51.21 -9.69
C GLU A 172 0.11 -49.80 -10.31
N ILE A 173 -0.44 -48.83 -9.56
CA ILE A 173 -0.50 -47.43 -9.99
C ILE A 173 0.90 -46.87 -10.28
N PHE A 174 1.89 -47.18 -9.44
CA PHE A 174 3.28 -46.76 -9.61
C PHE A 174 4.10 -47.62 -10.57
N SER A 175 3.52 -48.64 -11.21
CA SER A 175 4.19 -49.45 -12.24
C SER A 175 3.88 -48.97 -13.67
N ASP A 176 2.91 -48.06 -13.84
CA ASP A 176 2.59 -47.50 -15.13
C ASP A 176 3.63 -46.43 -15.58
N VAL A 177 4.46 -46.82 -16.55
CA VAL A 177 5.55 -45.97 -17.05
C VAL A 177 5.05 -44.70 -17.74
N VAL A 178 3.89 -44.77 -18.42
CA VAL A 178 3.32 -43.60 -19.11
C VAL A 178 2.82 -42.58 -18.11
N ALA A 179 2.02 -43.04 -17.14
CA ALA A 179 1.50 -42.15 -16.10
C ALA A 179 2.62 -41.53 -15.25
N ILE A 180 3.65 -42.32 -14.88
CA ILE A 180 4.83 -41.77 -14.17
C ILE A 180 5.52 -40.73 -15.02
N SER A 181 5.71 -40.95 -16.32
CA SER A 181 6.40 -40.01 -17.20
C SER A 181 5.65 -38.67 -17.29
N PHE A 182 4.34 -38.69 -17.49
CA PHE A 182 3.52 -37.47 -17.46
C PHE A 182 3.54 -36.81 -16.08
N GLY A 183 3.42 -37.58 -15.00
CA GLY A 183 3.50 -37.07 -13.64
C GLY A 183 4.84 -36.36 -13.34
N LEU A 184 5.96 -36.97 -13.76
CA LEU A 184 7.29 -36.35 -13.62
C LEU A 184 7.43 -35.06 -14.44
N ILE A 185 6.83 -35.00 -15.65
CA ILE A 185 6.76 -33.77 -16.45
C ILE A 185 5.99 -32.67 -15.68
N LEU A 186 4.85 -32.99 -15.07
CA LEU A 186 4.05 -32.06 -14.30
C LEU A 186 4.80 -31.50 -13.06
N ILE A 187 5.51 -32.37 -12.33
CA ILE A 187 6.40 -31.95 -11.24
C ILE A 187 7.54 -31.06 -11.78
N GLY A 188 8.16 -31.49 -12.90
CA GLY A 188 9.22 -30.75 -13.57
C GLY A 188 8.80 -29.37 -14.00
N LEU A 189 7.56 -29.20 -14.50
CA LEU A 189 6.98 -27.89 -14.80
C LEU A 189 6.82 -27.04 -13.54
N GLY A 190 6.38 -27.60 -12.42
CA GLY A 190 6.29 -26.90 -11.14
C GLY A 190 7.66 -26.40 -10.65
N ILE A 191 8.68 -27.24 -10.72
CA ILE A 191 10.07 -26.89 -10.36
C ILE A 191 10.63 -25.85 -11.33
N GLY A 192 10.48 -26.06 -12.63
CA GLY A 192 10.95 -25.14 -13.68
C GLY A 192 10.34 -23.75 -13.54
N TRP A 193 9.02 -23.69 -13.33
CA TRP A 193 8.34 -22.42 -13.03
C TRP A 193 8.93 -21.75 -11.79
N THR A 194 9.11 -22.49 -10.71
CA THR A 194 9.67 -21.96 -9.46
C THR A 194 11.03 -21.28 -9.69
N ILE A 195 11.94 -21.97 -10.40
CA ILE A 195 13.30 -21.44 -10.66
C ILE A 195 13.25 -20.22 -11.58
N LEU A 196 12.48 -20.28 -12.67
CA LEU A 196 12.46 -19.21 -13.67
C LEU A 196 11.70 -17.99 -13.17
N ALA A 197 10.59 -18.16 -12.46
CA ALA A 197 9.83 -17.06 -11.89
C ALA A 197 10.60 -16.35 -10.77
N ASP A 198 11.33 -17.06 -9.94
CA ASP A 198 12.18 -16.45 -8.93
C ASP A 198 13.30 -15.58 -9.53
N ARG A 199 13.85 -16.02 -10.67
CA ARG A 199 14.92 -15.31 -11.39
C ARG A 199 14.44 -14.20 -12.30
N SER A 200 13.13 -14.02 -12.46
CA SER A 200 12.54 -13.09 -13.43
C SER A 200 12.93 -11.62 -13.23
N GLY A 201 13.28 -11.22 -12.01
CA GLY A 201 13.73 -9.87 -11.66
C GLY A 201 15.20 -9.56 -11.96
N ARG A 202 15.99 -10.56 -12.37
CA ARG A 202 17.42 -10.33 -12.64
C ARG A 202 17.65 -9.45 -13.87
N PRO A 203 18.73 -8.64 -13.90
CA PRO A 203 19.77 -8.49 -12.86
C PRO A 203 19.37 -7.57 -11.70
N ASN A 204 18.28 -6.79 -11.83
CA ASN A 204 17.92 -5.73 -10.88
C ASN A 204 17.45 -6.26 -9.52
N LEU A 205 16.89 -7.45 -9.46
CA LEU A 205 16.42 -8.09 -8.24
C LEU A 205 16.99 -9.51 -8.16
N HIS A 206 17.60 -9.87 -7.04
CA HIS A 206 18.24 -11.19 -6.87
C HIS A 206 17.19 -12.32 -6.89
N SER A 207 16.08 -12.12 -6.19
CA SER A 207 14.96 -13.07 -6.07
C SER A 207 13.64 -12.31 -6.09
N THR A 208 12.78 -12.64 -7.05
CA THR A 208 11.41 -12.10 -7.14
C THR A 208 10.53 -12.65 -6.01
N PHE A 209 10.77 -13.90 -5.61
CA PHE A 209 10.01 -14.51 -4.53
C PHE A 209 10.37 -13.93 -3.16
N ALA A 210 11.64 -13.59 -2.91
CA ALA A 210 12.02 -12.91 -1.68
C ALA A 210 11.30 -11.57 -1.51
N LEU A 211 11.15 -10.80 -2.60
CA LEU A 211 10.34 -9.57 -2.60
C LEU A 211 8.87 -9.87 -2.29
N LEU A 212 8.28 -10.88 -2.97
CA LEU A 212 6.90 -11.29 -2.75
C LEU A 212 6.63 -11.72 -1.29
N GLN A 213 7.51 -12.53 -0.74
CA GLN A 213 7.42 -13.04 0.64
C GLN A 213 7.56 -11.92 1.66
N ALA A 214 8.52 -11.01 1.46
CA ALA A 214 8.73 -9.86 2.31
C ALA A 214 7.49 -8.93 2.32
N PHE A 215 6.93 -8.69 1.14
CA PHE A 215 5.68 -7.95 1.00
C PHE A 215 4.51 -8.64 1.71
N LEU A 216 4.29 -9.94 1.44
CA LEU A 216 3.20 -10.71 2.07
C LEU A 216 3.34 -10.76 3.60
N SER A 217 4.56 -10.92 4.11
CA SER A 217 4.85 -10.92 5.53
C SER A 217 4.53 -9.56 6.18
N ALA A 218 4.94 -8.46 5.55
CA ALA A 218 4.61 -7.13 6.00
C ALA A 218 3.09 -6.88 5.97
N TRP A 219 2.45 -7.29 4.87
CA TRP A 219 1.03 -7.02 4.66
C TRP A 219 0.09 -7.86 5.54
N THR A 220 0.39 -9.15 5.75
CA THR A 220 -0.51 -10.08 6.46
C THR A 220 -0.13 -10.34 7.90
N GLU A 221 1.10 -10.03 8.30
CA GLU A 221 1.67 -10.36 9.62
C GLU A 221 2.29 -9.16 10.33
N ASN A 222 2.28 -7.98 9.70
CA ASN A 222 2.93 -6.74 10.16
C ASN A 222 4.44 -6.90 10.45
N LYS A 223 5.11 -7.85 9.76
CA LYS A 223 6.56 -8.07 9.86
C LYS A 223 7.25 -7.31 8.75
N VAL A 224 7.74 -6.12 9.06
CA VAL A 224 8.28 -5.18 8.06
C VAL A 224 9.80 -5.32 7.82
N GLU A 225 10.52 -6.03 8.68
CA GLU A 225 11.99 -6.05 8.67
C GLU A 225 12.58 -6.59 7.36
N ASN A 226 11.94 -7.60 6.76
CA ASN A 226 12.43 -8.20 5.53
C ASN A 226 12.23 -7.28 4.32
N ILE A 227 11.08 -6.61 4.23
CA ILE A 227 10.83 -5.67 3.14
C ILE A 227 11.72 -4.43 3.28
N GLU A 228 11.90 -3.89 4.48
CA GLU A 228 12.80 -2.77 4.74
C GLU A 228 14.26 -3.10 4.37
N LYS A 229 14.75 -4.32 4.66
CA LYS A 229 16.08 -4.76 4.19
C LYS A 229 16.21 -4.75 2.67
N ILE A 230 15.19 -5.20 1.95
CA ILE A 230 15.19 -5.19 0.48
C ILE A 230 15.20 -3.75 -0.03
N LEU A 231 14.36 -2.88 0.53
CA LEU A 231 14.28 -1.48 0.16
C LEU A 231 15.62 -0.76 0.42
N LEU A 232 16.21 -0.95 1.61
CA LEU A 232 17.50 -0.39 1.99
C LEU A 232 18.65 -0.83 1.09
N SER A 233 18.64 -2.08 0.62
CA SER A 233 19.74 -2.63 -0.19
C SER A 233 19.96 -1.89 -1.51
N LYS A 234 18.99 -1.13 -1.98
CA LYS A 234 19.01 -0.38 -3.24
C LYS A 234 18.79 1.12 -3.06
N SER A 235 18.65 1.56 -1.83
CA SER A 235 18.47 2.96 -1.49
C SER A 235 19.76 3.75 -1.71
N LYS A 236 19.61 5.03 -1.97
CA LYS A 236 20.69 5.98 -2.15
C LYS A 236 20.59 7.12 -1.16
N ASN A 237 21.72 7.74 -0.83
CA ASN A 237 21.73 8.96 -0.03
C ASN A 237 21.32 10.14 -0.90
N GLU A 238 20.36 10.93 -0.41
CA GLU A 238 19.95 12.19 -1.01
C GLU A 238 19.99 13.30 0.04
N LEU A 239 20.26 14.53 -0.42
CA LEU A 239 20.10 15.71 0.40
C LEU A 239 18.65 16.15 0.31
N VAL A 240 17.97 16.21 1.44
CA VAL A 240 16.59 16.63 1.52
C VAL A 240 16.47 17.88 2.37
N ASP A 241 15.69 18.82 1.88
CA ASP A 241 15.36 20.05 2.58
C ASP A 241 14.17 19.83 3.52
N THR A 242 14.22 20.39 4.70
CA THR A 242 13.07 20.51 5.58
C THR A 242 12.92 21.95 6.02
N PHE A 243 11.76 22.50 5.77
CA PHE A 243 11.43 23.84 6.22
C PHE A 243 10.51 23.79 7.43
N ILE A 244 10.79 24.66 8.40
CA ILE A 244 10.01 24.74 9.63
C ILE A 244 9.71 26.22 9.89
N VAL A 245 8.43 26.54 9.99
CA VAL A 245 7.98 27.81 10.56
C VAL A 245 7.59 27.55 12.01
N LYS A 246 8.39 28.06 12.93
CA LYS A 246 8.13 27.98 14.36
C LYS A 246 7.49 29.26 14.82
N PHE A 247 6.30 29.17 15.36
CA PHE A 247 5.61 30.27 16.02
C PHE A 247 5.86 30.19 17.52
N THR A 248 6.35 31.27 18.11
CA THR A 248 6.76 31.30 19.52
C THR A 248 6.05 32.42 20.24
N ASN A 249 5.49 32.12 21.38
CA ASN A 249 5.06 33.11 22.39
C ASN A 249 5.71 32.80 23.76
N LYS A 250 5.31 33.48 24.82
CA LYS A 250 5.86 33.29 26.17
C LYS A 250 5.61 31.90 26.76
N HIS A 251 4.61 31.18 26.26
CA HIS A 251 4.10 29.94 26.86
C HIS A 251 4.22 28.71 25.96
N HIS A 252 4.11 28.90 24.63
CA HIS A 252 3.93 27.82 23.67
C HIS A 252 4.74 28.01 22.39
N ASN A 253 5.11 26.90 21.78
CA ASN A 253 5.62 26.84 20.41
C ASN A 253 4.65 26.05 19.56
N LEU A 254 4.39 26.53 18.34
CA LEU A 254 3.64 25.82 17.30
C LEU A 254 4.54 25.69 16.08
N TYR A 255 4.32 24.65 15.27
CA TYR A 255 5.21 24.35 14.14
C TYR A 255 4.40 24.05 12.88
N TRP A 256 4.79 24.66 11.78
CA TRP A 256 4.44 24.21 10.45
C TRP A 256 5.68 23.57 9.85
N VAL A 257 5.58 22.30 9.47
CA VAL A 257 6.72 21.53 8.99
C VAL A 257 6.45 21.09 7.56
N LEU A 258 7.39 21.37 6.68
CA LEU A 258 7.33 20.99 5.27
C LEU A 258 8.60 20.20 4.93
N PRO A 259 8.59 18.88 5.10
CA PRO A 259 9.69 18.02 4.71
C PRO A 259 9.65 17.78 3.20
N ASN A 260 10.77 17.93 2.50
CA ASN A 260 10.89 17.51 1.10
C ASN A 260 11.15 16.00 1.02
N ILE A 261 10.27 15.24 1.64
CA ILE A 261 10.26 13.79 1.72
C ILE A 261 8.83 13.34 1.46
N HIS A 262 8.67 12.34 0.62
CA HIS A 262 7.36 11.78 0.33
C HIS A 262 7.02 10.68 1.35
N PRO A 263 5.84 10.69 2.00
CA PRO A 263 5.39 9.58 2.83
C PRO A 263 5.27 8.31 1.99
N GLY A 264 5.67 7.18 2.56
CA GLY A 264 5.60 5.90 1.85
C GLY A 264 6.65 4.90 2.33
N PRO A 265 6.60 3.65 1.87
CA PRO A 265 5.81 3.18 0.70
C PRO A 265 4.37 2.77 1.02
N PHE A 266 4.08 2.13 2.16
CA PHE A 266 2.72 1.75 2.57
C PHE A 266 2.70 1.18 3.99
N LYS A 267 1.56 1.25 4.68
CA LYS A 267 1.35 0.76 6.05
C LYS A 267 2.42 1.25 7.03
N GLU A 268 3.02 0.35 7.77
CA GLU A 268 4.04 0.63 8.80
C GLU A 268 5.48 0.56 8.27
N ILE A 269 5.69 0.53 6.94
CA ILE A 269 7.01 0.38 6.33
C ILE A 269 7.67 1.75 6.16
N GLY A 270 8.91 1.87 6.61
CA GLY A 270 9.72 3.06 6.42
C GLY A 270 9.03 4.35 6.83
N GLY A 271 8.99 5.32 5.91
CA GLY A 271 8.41 6.66 6.11
C GLY A 271 6.91 6.76 5.88
N SER A 272 6.16 5.64 5.80
CA SER A 272 4.72 5.70 5.47
C SER A 272 3.90 6.54 6.44
N ASN A 273 4.26 6.57 7.72
CA ASN A 273 3.63 7.39 8.75
C ASN A 273 4.51 8.58 9.19
N LEU A 274 5.36 9.07 8.29
CA LEU A 274 6.28 10.17 8.58
C LEU A 274 5.58 11.42 9.14
N PRO A 275 4.41 11.86 8.62
CA PRO A 275 3.68 12.99 9.21
C PRO A 275 3.37 12.79 10.70
N TYR A 276 2.90 11.61 11.10
CA TYR A 276 2.65 11.27 12.49
C TYR A 276 3.93 11.24 13.34
N GLN A 277 5.05 10.74 12.80
CA GLN A 277 6.33 10.71 13.50
C GLN A 277 6.86 12.13 13.77
N ILE A 278 6.76 13.03 12.78
CA ILE A 278 7.13 14.45 12.94
C ILE A 278 6.19 15.14 13.93
N TYR A 279 4.88 14.91 13.83
CA TYR A 279 3.88 15.44 14.76
C TYR A 279 4.23 15.09 16.22
N ASN A 280 4.59 13.84 16.49
CA ASN A 280 5.01 13.41 17.82
C ASN A 280 6.37 13.99 18.23
N TYR A 281 7.32 14.11 17.31
CA TYR A 281 8.62 14.72 17.57
C TYR A 281 8.47 16.15 18.09
N PHE A 282 7.52 16.93 17.57
CA PHE A 282 7.19 18.27 18.06
C PHE A 282 6.10 18.26 19.16
N SER A 283 6.00 17.20 19.96
CA SER A 283 5.08 17.08 21.08
C SER A 283 3.62 17.39 20.74
N GLN A 284 3.19 16.95 19.55
CA GLN A 284 1.83 17.10 19.03
C GLN A 284 1.40 18.57 18.77
N LYS A 285 2.38 19.45 18.56
CA LYS A 285 2.16 20.87 18.27
C LYS A 285 2.58 21.25 16.85
N ALA A 286 2.66 20.29 15.94
CA ALA A 286 3.04 20.52 14.56
C ALA A 286 1.89 20.20 13.61
N VAL A 287 1.84 20.95 12.50
CA VAL A 287 1.12 20.58 11.29
C VAL A 287 2.15 20.24 10.23
N VAL A 288 2.06 19.03 9.65
CA VAL A 288 3.03 18.52 8.70
C VAL A 288 2.41 18.52 7.31
N PHE A 289 2.83 19.46 6.49
CA PHE A 289 2.31 19.63 5.15
C PHE A 289 3.05 18.73 4.15
N HIS A 290 2.35 18.33 3.10
CA HIS A 290 2.94 17.65 1.97
C HIS A 290 3.66 18.63 1.05
N SER A 291 4.94 18.37 0.73
CA SER A 291 5.72 19.13 -0.26
C SER A 291 5.57 18.52 -1.65
N PRO A 292 5.82 19.29 -2.73
CA PRO A 292 5.96 18.72 -4.06
C PRO A 292 7.10 17.70 -4.13
N SER A 293 6.78 16.44 -3.88
CA SER A 293 7.72 15.31 -3.84
C SER A 293 7.04 14.07 -4.41
N ASP A 294 7.81 13.12 -4.89
CA ASP A 294 7.28 11.87 -5.42
C ASP A 294 7.83 10.65 -4.66
N HIS A 295 7.33 9.47 -4.97
CA HIS A 295 7.74 8.22 -4.33
C HIS A 295 9.24 7.88 -4.42
N SER A 296 10.04 8.59 -5.22
CA SER A 296 11.49 8.41 -5.23
C SER A 296 12.15 8.84 -3.93
N LEU A 297 11.49 9.76 -3.20
CA LEU A 297 11.91 10.29 -1.91
C LEU A 297 11.32 9.54 -0.71
N ASN A 298 10.71 8.37 -0.90
CA ASN A 298 10.27 7.54 0.21
C ASN A 298 11.43 7.06 1.07
N ILE A 299 11.32 7.19 2.39
CA ILE A 299 12.30 6.63 3.33
C ILE A 299 12.08 5.11 3.44
N PRO A 300 13.11 4.28 3.23
CA PRO A 300 12.96 2.83 3.07
C PRO A 300 12.76 2.05 4.36
N SER A 301 13.09 2.61 5.53
CA SER A 301 13.01 1.90 6.81
C SER A 301 12.75 2.80 8.00
N LYS A 302 12.20 2.23 9.07
CA LYS A 302 11.99 2.92 10.36
C LYS A 302 13.30 3.43 10.97
N GLY A 303 14.41 2.72 10.75
CA GLY A 303 15.73 3.16 11.22
C GLY A 303 16.16 4.48 10.58
N GLU A 304 15.99 4.61 9.27
CA GLU A 304 16.30 5.85 8.53
C GLU A 304 15.35 7.00 8.92
N VAL A 305 14.07 6.71 9.25
CA VAL A 305 13.15 7.72 9.79
C VAL A 305 13.67 8.29 11.11
N LEU A 306 14.15 7.43 12.01
CA LEU A 306 14.71 7.87 13.29
C LEU A 306 15.95 8.75 13.10
N GLU A 307 16.84 8.40 12.17
CA GLU A 307 18.01 9.23 11.84
C GLU A 307 17.60 10.58 11.23
N TYR A 308 16.60 10.59 10.36
CA TYR A 308 16.04 11.84 9.84
C TYR A 308 15.46 12.71 10.97
N LEU A 309 14.65 12.15 11.87
CA LEU A 309 14.09 12.91 13.00
C LEU A 309 15.18 13.49 13.91
N LYS A 310 16.26 12.74 14.18
CA LYS A 310 17.42 13.26 14.90
C LYS A 310 18.07 14.44 14.20
N SER A 311 18.13 14.43 12.88
CA SER A 311 18.70 15.52 12.10
C SER A 311 17.93 16.84 12.23
N LEU A 312 16.63 16.78 12.55
CA LEU A 312 15.81 17.96 12.80
C LEU A 312 16.24 18.75 14.04
N SER A 313 17.00 18.15 14.96
CA SER A 313 17.57 18.82 16.14
C SER A 313 18.93 19.47 15.88
N ASN A 314 19.55 19.23 14.73
CA ASN A 314 20.86 19.80 14.41
C ASN A 314 20.75 21.33 14.27
N THR A 315 21.88 22.04 14.41
CA THR A 315 21.98 23.49 14.41
C THR A 315 21.18 24.10 13.27
N GLN A 316 20.04 24.68 13.63
CA GLN A 316 19.10 25.28 12.72
C GLN A 316 19.60 26.70 12.37
N LYS A 317 19.80 26.94 11.09
CA LYS A 317 20.06 28.31 10.61
C LYS A 317 18.73 29.01 10.47
N THR A 318 18.49 30.05 11.30
CA THR A 318 17.33 30.93 11.12
C THR A 318 17.47 31.66 9.78
N LEU A 319 16.49 31.49 8.90
CA LEU A 319 16.43 32.16 7.61
C LEU A 319 15.73 33.53 7.69
N ASP A 320 14.68 33.59 8.49
CA ASP A 320 13.83 34.73 8.65
C ASP A 320 13.15 34.71 10.02
N TYR A 321 12.75 35.86 10.52
CA TYR A 321 11.99 35.99 11.77
C TYR A 321 11.19 37.28 11.73
N GLY A 322 10.09 37.34 12.47
CA GLY A 322 9.23 38.53 12.52
C GLY A 322 7.97 38.31 13.34
N SER A 323 7.04 39.22 13.18
CA SER A 323 5.76 39.22 13.89
C SER A 323 4.60 39.74 13.02
N THR A 324 4.81 39.83 11.71
CA THR A 324 3.82 40.33 10.76
C THR A 324 3.56 39.32 9.64
N CYS A 325 2.35 39.33 9.09
CA CYS A 325 2.01 38.60 7.89
C CYS A 325 1.07 39.39 6.99
N SER A 326 1.00 39.01 5.72
CA SER A 326 0.01 39.57 4.79
C SER A 326 -1.37 39.00 5.03
N ILE A 327 -2.37 39.67 4.47
CA ILE A 327 -3.67 39.06 4.22
C ILE A 327 -3.46 37.90 3.23
N PRO A 328 -4.02 36.69 3.49
CA PRO A 328 -3.99 35.61 2.55
C PRO A 328 -4.69 35.94 1.23
N ILE A 329 -4.08 35.54 0.12
CA ILE A 329 -4.57 35.78 -1.24
C ILE A 329 -4.86 34.43 -1.90
N GLN A 330 -5.99 34.33 -2.58
CA GLN A 330 -6.35 33.16 -3.36
C GLN A 330 -6.55 33.56 -4.82
N ILE A 331 -5.80 32.91 -5.71
CA ILE A 331 -5.84 33.11 -7.16
C ILE A 331 -6.32 31.83 -7.82
N LYS A 332 -7.37 31.97 -8.62
CA LYS A 332 -7.87 30.88 -9.46
C LYS A 332 -7.50 31.14 -10.91
N ASN A 333 -6.87 30.18 -11.56
CA ASN A 333 -6.59 30.20 -12.99
C ASN A 333 -7.12 28.91 -13.62
N LYS A 334 -8.24 29.01 -14.33
CA LYS A 334 -9.01 27.87 -14.86
C LYS A 334 -9.31 26.84 -13.77
N LYS A 335 -8.60 25.69 -13.77
CA LYS A 335 -8.77 24.61 -12.79
C LYS A 335 -7.84 24.77 -11.57
N ALA A 336 -6.72 25.44 -11.74
CA ALA A 336 -5.71 25.58 -10.69
C ALA A 336 -6.08 26.68 -9.71
N THR A 337 -5.79 26.46 -8.43
CA THR A 337 -5.92 27.43 -7.35
C THR A 337 -4.58 27.54 -6.62
N ALA A 338 -4.13 28.77 -6.41
CA ALA A 338 -2.98 29.10 -5.57
C ALA A 338 -3.45 29.98 -4.41
N THR A 339 -3.30 29.49 -3.18
CA THR A 339 -3.58 30.24 -1.96
C THR A 339 -2.27 30.58 -1.29
N GLY A 340 -1.99 31.87 -1.06
CA GLY A 340 -0.71 32.34 -0.54
C GLY A 340 -0.84 33.28 0.63
N ILE A 341 0.12 33.21 1.54
CA ILE A 341 0.35 34.15 2.65
C ILE A 341 1.85 34.42 2.72
N ILE A 342 2.24 35.61 3.09
CA ILE A 342 3.64 35.95 3.28
C ILE A 342 3.88 36.38 4.74
N PHE A 343 4.92 35.83 5.33
CA PHE A 343 5.47 36.21 6.62
C PHE A 343 6.76 37.00 6.34
N ASP A 344 6.71 38.32 6.47
CA ASP A 344 7.74 39.30 6.06
C ASP A 344 8.28 39.06 4.62
N ASN A 345 9.35 38.28 4.45
CA ASN A 345 9.92 37.95 3.13
C ASN A 345 9.80 36.47 2.74
N THR A 346 9.03 35.72 3.50
CA THR A 346 8.85 34.26 3.30
C THR A 346 7.42 33.95 2.86
N PRO A 347 7.16 33.80 1.56
CA PRO A 347 5.85 33.39 1.07
C PRO A 347 5.65 31.88 1.28
N ILE A 348 4.42 31.53 1.67
CA ILE A 348 3.90 30.18 1.73
C ILE A 348 2.78 30.06 0.69
N LEU A 349 2.88 29.11 -0.21
CA LEU A 349 1.98 28.92 -1.32
C LEU A 349 1.36 27.52 -1.26
N MET A 350 0.05 27.43 -1.10
CA MET A 350 -0.73 26.20 -1.17
C MET A 350 -1.30 26.06 -2.58
N LEU A 351 -0.98 24.98 -3.27
CA LEU A 351 -1.42 24.70 -4.62
C LEU A 351 -2.47 23.58 -4.62
N SER A 352 -3.54 23.77 -5.37
CA SER A 352 -4.65 22.83 -5.46
C SER A 352 -5.25 22.78 -6.86
N PHE A 353 -5.76 21.61 -7.22
CA PHE A 353 -6.54 21.39 -8.43
C PHE A 353 -7.99 21.00 -8.11
N ALA A 354 -8.38 21.04 -6.84
CA ALA A 354 -9.74 20.72 -6.42
C ALA A 354 -10.77 21.67 -7.09
N PRO A 355 -11.92 21.15 -7.53
CA PRO A 355 -12.44 19.79 -7.38
C PRO A 355 -12.03 18.81 -8.49
N TYR A 356 -11.18 19.18 -9.43
CA TYR A 356 -10.83 18.36 -10.61
C TYR A 356 -9.89 17.19 -10.30
N GLY A 357 -9.15 17.30 -9.21
CA GLY A 357 -8.24 16.29 -8.70
C GLY A 357 -6.91 16.22 -9.44
N MET A 358 -5.87 15.91 -8.67
CA MET A 358 -4.54 15.60 -9.17
C MET A 358 -3.83 14.65 -8.20
N GLU A 359 -2.76 14.02 -8.70
CA GLU A 359 -1.71 13.39 -7.92
C GLU A 359 -0.63 14.42 -7.57
N ASP A 360 0.55 13.98 -7.12
CA ASP A 360 1.65 14.85 -6.71
C ASP A 360 1.96 15.97 -7.71
N ILE A 361 2.27 17.15 -7.18
CA ILE A 361 2.75 18.27 -7.99
C ILE A 361 4.14 17.91 -8.55
N PRO A 362 4.34 17.98 -9.88
CA PRO A 362 5.65 17.73 -10.48
C PRO A 362 6.74 18.65 -9.96
N GLU A 363 7.93 18.10 -9.75
CA GLU A 363 9.10 18.83 -9.24
C GLU A 363 9.48 20.04 -10.12
N GLU A 364 9.22 19.96 -11.44
CA GLU A 364 9.49 21.03 -12.38
C GLU A 364 8.69 22.31 -12.05
N ILE A 365 7.44 22.15 -11.59
CA ILE A 365 6.59 23.29 -11.17
C ILE A 365 7.19 23.96 -9.95
N SER A 366 7.61 23.18 -8.97
CA SER A 366 8.27 23.67 -7.76
C SER A 366 9.51 24.49 -8.08
N LYS A 367 10.42 23.95 -8.90
CA LYS A 367 11.67 24.59 -9.33
C LYS A 367 11.41 25.91 -10.08
N GLU A 368 10.40 25.93 -10.95
CA GLU A 368 10.06 27.11 -11.71
C GLU A 368 9.47 28.23 -10.83
N LEU A 369 8.58 27.87 -9.90
CA LEU A 369 8.02 28.82 -8.93
C LEU A 369 9.09 29.34 -7.96
N GLU A 370 10.01 28.50 -7.50
CA GLU A 370 11.14 28.92 -6.67
C GLU A 370 12.07 29.91 -7.41
N THR A 371 12.36 29.62 -8.69
CA THR A 371 13.16 30.51 -9.53
C THR A 371 12.47 31.84 -9.73
N TYR A 372 11.17 31.83 -10.01
CA TYR A 372 10.36 33.03 -10.15
C TYR A 372 10.33 33.84 -8.83
N SER A 373 10.13 33.16 -7.70
CA SER A 373 10.10 33.78 -6.37
C SER A 373 11.42 34.49 -6.04
N LYS A 374 12.57 33.87 -6.34
CA LYS A 374 13.89 34.49 -6.18
C LYS A 374 14.06 35.72 -7.05
N ASN A 375 13.58 35.70 -8.29
CA ASN A 375 13.63 36.86 -9.21
C ASN A 375 12.74 38.02 -8.72
N GLU A 376 11.63 37.70 -8.05
CA GLU A 376 10.80 38.70 -7.37
C GLU A 376 11.43 39.24 -6.08
N GLY A 377 12.58 38.72 -5.66
CA GLY A 377 13.33 39.16 -4.48
C GLY A 377 12.90 38.57 -3.16
N PHE A 378 12.19 37.45 -3.18
CA PHE A 378 11.91 36.69 -1.96
C PHE A 378 13.14 35.83 -1.56
N LYS A 379 13.36 35.69 -0.26
CA LYS A 379 14.47 34.85 0.24
C LYS A 379 14.24 33.37 0.00
N ARG A 380 13.04 32.89 0.22
CA ARG A 380 12.62 31.49 0.09
C ARG A 380 11.13 31.43 -0.28
N LEU A 381 10.71 30.31 -0.84
CA LEU A 381 9.32 29.99 -1.12
C LEU A 381 9.01 28.61 -0.52
N PHE A 382 7.92 28.52 0.25
CA PHE A 382 7.37 27.28 0.72
C PHE A 382 6.19 26.88 -0.17
N ILE A 383 6.30 25.75 -0.83
CA ILE A 383 5.25 25.23 -1.70
C ILE A 383 4.63 24.01 -1.02
N ILE A 384 3.35 24.12 -0.74
CA ILE A 384 2.53 23.04 -0.18
C ILE A 384 1.70 22.47 -1.32
N ASP A 385 1.83 21.18 -1.55
CA ASP A 385 0.85 20.41 -2.30
C ASP A 385 -0.35 20.17 -1.38
N SER A 386 -1.49 20.76 -1.71
CA SER A 386 -2.67 20.63 -0.86
C SER A 386 -3.22 19.22 -0.85
N HIS A 387 -2.94 18.44 -1.88
CA HIS A 387 -3.28 17.01 -2.03
C HIS A 387 -4.73 16.70 -1.59
N ASN A 388 -5.68 17.52 -2.06
CA ASN A 388 -7.02 17.64 -1.52
C ASN A 388 -8.15 17.31 -2.49
N ALA A 389 -7.83 16.68 -3.61
CA ALA A 389 -8.80 16.09 -4.53
C ALA A 389 -8.13 14.97 -5.33
N MET A 390 -8.60 13.75 -5.13
CA MET A 390 -8.12 12.56 -5.83
C MET A 390 -8.30 12.70 -7.35
N GLY A 391 -7.25 12.41 -8.11
CA GLY A 391 -7.28 12.52 -9.55
C GLY A 391 -6.20 11.73 -10.26
N LYS A 392 -5.87 12.16 -11.46
CA LYS A 392 -4.79 11.59 -12.26
C LYS A 392 -3.61 12.54 -12.29
N LYS A 393 -2.47 12.03 -12.69
CA LYS A 393 -1.30 12.86 -12.99
C LYS A 393 -1.68 13.95 -14.00
N ILE A 394 -1.34 15.19 -13.67
CA ILE A 394 -1.62 16.35 -14.51
C ILE A 394 -0.68 16.42 -15.72
N GLY A 395 -1.21 16.97 -16.83
CA GLY A 395 -0.47 17.15 -18.06
C GLY A 395 0.15 18.53 -18.20
N LYS A 396 0.78 18.80 -19.34
CA LYS A 396 1.46 20.09 -19.60
C LYS A 396 0.53 21.30 -19.45
N SER A 397 -0.73 21.22 -19.95
CA SER A 397 -1.68 22.32 -19.84
C SER A 397 -2.03 22.64 -18.39
N GLU A 398 -2.26 21.60 -17.60
CA GLU A 398 -2.56 21.74 -16.17
C GLU A 398 -1.34 22.29 -15.39
N ASN A 399 -0.12 21.86 -15.76
CA ASN A 399 1.12 22.42 -15.19
C ASN A 399 1.21 23.93 -15.42
N GLU A 400 0.91 24.40 -16.63
CA GLU A 400 0.88 25.82 -16.95
C GLU A 400 -0.18 26.58 -16.14
N GLU A 401 -1.34 25.98 -15.90
CA GLU A 401 -2.39 26.59 -15.08
C GLU A 401 -1.93 26.82 -13.64
N LEU A 402 -1.24 25.84 -13.02
CA LEU A 402 -0.65 25.98 -11.69
C LEU A 402 0.46 27.03 -11.65
N LEU A 403 1.34 27.05 -12.64
CA LEU A 403 2.43 28.04 -12.73
C LEU A 403 1.87 29.45 -12.83
N ILE A 404 0.87 29.70 -13.67
CA ILE A 404 0.25 31.02 -13.82
C ILE A 404 -0.43 31.44 -12.51
N ALA A 405 -1.19 30.54 -11.86
CA ALA A 405 -1.83 30.83 -10.59
C ALA A 405 -0.80 31.19 -9.50
N GLY A 406 0.25 30.36 -9.38
CA GLY A 406 1.32 30.57 -8.40
C GLY A 406 2.10 31.87 -8.61
N LYS A 407 2.56 32.13 -9.85
CA LYS A 407 3.28 33.35 -10.21
C LYS A 407 2.43 34.59 -9.96
N THR A 408 1.14 34.56 -10.31
CA THR A 408 0.22 35.66 -10.09
C THR A 408 0.03 35.91 -8.59
N CYS A 409 -0.15 34.84 -7.81
CA CYS A 409 -0.27 34.94 -6.35
C CYS A 409 0.99 35.59 -5.74
N LEU A 410 2.19 35.14 -6.09
CA LEU A 410 3.46 35.68 -5.62
C LEU A 410 3.63 37.17 -5.96
N LYS A 411 3.27 37.57 -7.19
CA LYS A 411 3.34 38.96 -7.64
C LYS A 411 2.43 39.88 -6.81
N ILE A 412 1.26 39.41 -6.42
CA ILE A 412 0.34 40.20 -5.59
C ILE A 412 0.83 40.22 -4.14
N LEU A 413 1.26 39.07 -3.59
CA LEU A 413 1.81 39.00 -2.24
C LEU A 413 2.99 39.94 -2.02
N LYS A 414 3.85 40.12 -3.03
CA LYS A 414 5.00 41.04 -2.97
C LYS A 414 4.60 42.49 -2.64
N LYS A 415 3.40 42.88 -3.05
CA LYS A 415 2.88 44.26 -2.86
C LYS A 415 1.90 44.33 -1.70
N SER A 416 1.59 43.22 -1.04
CA SER A 416 0.58 43.20 0.02
C SER A 416 1.12 43.80 1.30
N PRO A 417 0.34 44.68 1.97
CA PRO A 417 0.71 45.16 3.28
C PRO A 417 0.69 44.02 4.31
N GLN A 418 1.48 44.19 5.35
CA GLN A 418 1.60 43.20 6.42
C GLN A 418 1.15 43.77 7.75
N TYR A 419 0.56 42.93 8.57
CA TYR A 419 -0.10 43.26 9.82
C TYR A 419 0.33 42.34 10.93
N SER A 420 0.16 42.76 12.17
CA SER A 420 0.30 41.86 13.32
C SER A 420 -0.79 40.79 13.29
N PHE A 421 -0.47 39.64 13.80
CA PHE A 421 -1.37 38.50 13.75
C PHE A 421 -1.39 37.70 15.07
N LYS A 422 -2.47 36.94 15.24
CA LYS A 422 -2.58 35.89 16.25
C LYS A 422 -2.78 34.55 15.56
N ILE A 423 -2.32 33.50 16.20
CA ILE A 423 -2.55 32.11 15.72
C ILE A 423 -3.25 31.31 16.81
N GLY A 424 -4.20 30.47 16.39
CA GLY A 424 -4.78 29.40 17.18
C GLY A 424 -4.62 28.07 16.44
N LEU A 425 -4.10 27.06 17.12
CA LEU A 425 -3.99 25.68 16.63
C LEU A 425 -4.83 24.75 17.48
N ALA A 426 -5.66 23.94 16.84
CA ALA A 426 -6.42 22.88 17.49
C ALA A 426 -6.32 21.57 16.71
N ASN A 427 -6.26 20.45 17.43
CA ASN A 427 -6.19 19.11 16.86
C ASN A 427 -7.26 18.21 17.48
N THR A 428 -7.73 17.20 16.75
CA THR A 428 -8.74 16.24 17.21
C THR A 428 -8.34 15.48 18.47
N ASN A 429 -7.05 15.27 18.72
CA ASN A 429 -6.54 14.63 19.92
C ASN A 429 -6.84 15.43 21.22
N GLU A 430 -7.24 16.68 21.09
CA GLU A 430 -7.62 17.56 22.21
C GLU A 430 -9.12 17.52 22.50
N ILE A 431 -9.93 16.91 21.63
CA ILE A 431 -11.36 16.79 21.84
C ILE A 431 -11.65 15.56 22.71
N LYS A 432 -12.20 15.78 23.90
CA LYS A 432 -12.69 14.71 24.76
C LYS A 432 -13.82 13.95 24.05
N ASN A 433 -13.76 12.62 24.04
CA ASN A 433 -14.72 11.75 23.38
C ASN A 433 -14.82 11.99 21.85
N HIS A 434 -13.67 12.20 21.19
CA HIS A 434 -13.66 12.22 19.74
C HIS A 434 -14.10 10.86 19.17
N ILE A 435 -14.77 10.89 18.04
CA ILE A 435 -15.15 9.67 17.30
C ILE A 435 -13.87 9.00 16.83
N ILE A 436 -13.79 7.68 16.96
CA ILE A 436 -12.72 6.91 16.30
C ILE A 436 -12.94 7.03 14.80
N PHE A 437 -12.01 7.67 14.12
CA PHE A 437 -12.05 7.81 12.67
C PHE A 437 -11.84 6.46 11.98
N GLY A 438 -12.30 6.36 10.74
CA GLY A 438 -12.05 5.20 9.88
C GLY A 438 -10.58 5.14 9.41
N GLU A 439 -10.28 4.08 8.66
CA GLU A 439 -8.95 3.88 8.06
C GLU A 439 -8.61 4.88 6.93
N ASP A 440 -9.43 5.91 6.74
CA ASP A 440 -9.22 7.02 5.81
C ASP A 440 -8.57 8.25 6.48
N ILE A 441 -8.30 8.17 7.79
CA ILE A 441 -7.63 9.21 8.57
C ILE A 441 -6.50 8.57 9.40
N GLY A 442 -5.30 9.15 9.33
CA GLY A 442 -4.12 8.70 10.08
C GLY A 442 -4.14 9.13 11.55
N LYS A 443 -3.11 8.72 12.28
CA LYS A 443 -3.02 8.86 13.75
C LYS A 443 -2.93 10.29 14.25
N SER A 444 -2.47 11.24 13.42
CA SER A 444 -2.46 12.67 13.81
C SER A 444 -3.83 13.34 13.71
N GLY A 445 -4.82 12.67 13.12
CA GLY A 445 -6.20 13.15 13.03
C GLY A 445 -6.38 14.39 12.14
N LEU A 446 -7.23 15.30 12.59
CA LEU A 446 -7.53 16.57 11.90
C LEU A 446 -6.99 17.75 12.70
N SER A 447 -6.57 18.80 12.01
CA SER A 447 -6.14 20.07 12.64
C SER A 447 -6.78 21.27 11.96
N ILE A 448 -6.93 22.33 12.74
CA ILE A 448 -7.29 23.67 12.27
C ILE A 448 -6.20 24.65 12.69
N ILE A 449 -5.79 25.46 11.74
CA ILE A 449 -4.97 26.65 11.94
C ILE A 449 -5.89 27.85 11.73
N LEU A 450 -6.01 28.67 12.74
CA LEU A 450 -6.76 29.93 12.71
C LEU A 450 -5.77 31.11 12.78
N ILE A 451 -5.81 31.97 11.80
CA ILE A 451 -5.00 33.21 11.74
C ILE A 451 -5.95 34.38 11.87
N ASP A 452 -5.73 35.20 12.89
CA ASP A 452 -6.45 36.46 13.16
C ASP A 452 -5.53 37.63 12.84
N ILE A 453 -5.90 38.42 11.83
CA ILE A 453 -5.10 39.55 11.34
C ILE A 453 -5.75 40.86 11.78
N ASN A 454 -5.02 41.67 12.54
CA ASN A 454 -5.49 42.94 13.04
C ASN A 454 -5.16 44.04 12.04
N ARG A 455 -6.18 44.53 11.33
CA ARG A 455 -6.09 45.75 10.52
C ARG A 455 -6.44 46.95 11.38
N ASN A 456 -5.45 47.64 11.89
CA ASN A 456 -5.66 48.97 12.45
C ASN A 456 -5.83 49.95 11.29
N ASP A 457 -7.02 50.04 10.72
CA ASP A 457 -7.36 51.15 9.83
C ASP A 457 -7.69 52.36 10.70
N ASP A 458 -7.13 53.54 10.34
CA ASP A 458 -7.26 54.81 11.04
C ASP A 458 -8.72 55.33 11.21
N ASN A 459 -9.70 54.57 10.74
CA ASN A 459 -11.12 54.88 10.81
C ASN A 459 -11.89 53.90 11.71
N ASN A 460 -11.72 54.01 13.01
CA ASN A 460 -12.66 53.59 14.09
C ASN A 460 -13.40 52.25 14.02
N SER A 461 -12.97 51.26 13.25
CA SER A 461 -13.49 49.91 13.31
C SER A 461 -12.36 48.90 13.39
N ASN A 462 -12.18 48.26 14.57
CA ASN A 462 -11.35 47.08 14.73
C ASN A 462 -11.93 45.93 13.88
N HIS A 463 -11.55 45.85 12.61
CA HIS A 463 -11.90 44.73 11.77
C HIS A 463 -10.81 43.65 11.90
N ASN A 464 -11.10 42.62 12.68
CA ASN A 464 -10.30 41.42 12.72
C ASN A 464 -10.76 40.48 11.61
N ASP A 465 -9.87 40.20 10.67
CA ASP A 465 -10.12 39.22 9.62
C ASP A 465 -9.62 37.83 10.06
N HIS A 466 -10.52 36.87 10.14
CA HIS A 466 -10.22 35.50 10.51
C HIS A 466 -10.05 34.64 9.27
N TYR A 467 -8.93 33.93 9.19
CA TYR A 467 -8.60 32.99 8.12
C TYR A 467 -8.33 31.60 8.67
N VAL A 468 -8.95 30.61 8.09
CA VAL A 468 -8.89 29.21 8.55
C VAL A 468 -8.20 28.36 7.49
N ILE A 469 -7.25 27.53 7.91
CA ILE A 469 -6.65 26.46 7.12
C ILE A 469 -6.99 25.13 7.80
N GLY A 470 -7.63 24.23 7.07
CA GLY A 470 -7.87 22.86 7.50
C GLY A 470 -6.71 21.95 7.13
N TRP A 471 -6.44 20.96 7.96
CA TRP A 471 -5.45 19.94 7.69
C TRP A 471 -5.96 18.56 8.13
N ALA A 472 -5.59 17.51 7.39
CA ALA A 472 -5.91 16.13 7.70
C ALA A 472 -4.67 15.24 7.59
N ASP A 473 -4.44 14.38 8.57
CA ASP A 473 -3.49 13.28 8.44
C ASP A 473 -4.17 12.17 7.61
N SER A 474 -4.06 12.28 6.32
CA SER A 474 -4.70 11.37 5.37
C SER A 474 -3.89 11.31 4.08
N ASN A 475 -4.15 10.30 3.26
CA ASN A 475 -3.73 10.30 1.87
C ASN A 475 -4.56 11.34 1.09
N ASN A 476 -4.72 11.20 -0.20
CA ASN A 476 -5.52 12.12 -1.00
C ASN A 476 -7.00 12.18 -0.56
N MET A 477 -7.73 13.19 -1.01
CA MET A 477 -9.09 13.48 -0.57
C MET A 477 -10.13 13.02 -1.62
N LYS A 478 -11.22 12.43 -1.15
CA LYS A 478 -12.35 12.04 -2.01
C LYS A 478 -12.98 13.26 -2.66
N SER A 479 -13.24 13.18 -3.96
CA SER A 479 -13.87 14.27 -4.71
C SER A 479 -15.18 14.73 -4.05
N GLY A 480 -15.36 16.04 -3.92
CA GLY A 480 -16.52 16.69 -3.33
C GLY A 480 -16.46 16.87 -1.81
N LEU A 481 -15.55 16.22 -1.09
CA LEU A 481 -15.42 16.42 0.36
C LEU A 481 -14.98 17.83 0.70
N ARG A 482 -13.94 18.33 0.04
CA ARG A 482 -13.44 19.71 0.26
C ARG A 482 -14.55 20.74 0.06
N GLU A 483 -15.27 20.64 -1.04
CA GLU A 483 -16.37 21.54 -1.38
C GLU A 483 -17.52 21.46 -0.37
N TYR A 484 -17.80 20.26 0.12
CA TYR A 484 -18.80 20.05 1.16
C TYR A 484 -18.41 20.74 2.47
N ILE A 485 -17.16 20.60 2.91
CA ILE A 485 -16.66 21.24 4.14
C ILE A 485 -16.68 22.75 4.01
N ILE A 486 -16.20 23.29 2.88
CA ILE A 486 -16.21 24.74 2.62
C ILE A 486 -17.65 25.28 2.72
N LYS A 487 -18.58 24.68 1.99
CA LYS A 487 -20.00 25.09 2.01
C LYS A 487 -20.63 25.01 3.40
N PHE A 488 -20.34 23.92 4.13
CA PHE A 488 -20.85 23.73 5.50
C PHE A 488 -20.35 24.83 6.46
N LEU A 489 -19.08 25.20 6.38
CA LEU A 489 -18.48 26.23 7.21
C LEU A 489 -18.93 27.66 6.80
N GLU A 490 -19.10 27.91 5.51
CA GLU A 490 -19.65 29.18 5.00
C GLU A 490 -21.07 29.44 5.52
N GLN A 491 -21.92 28.41 5.61
CA GLN A 491 -23.26 28.52 6.21
C GLN A 491 -23.22 28.92 7.70
N LYS A 492 -22.08 28.72 8.37
CA LYS A 492 -21.82 29.13 9.75
C LYS A 492 -21.06 30.47 9.84
N GLY A 493 -20.87 31.15 8.73
CA GLY A 493 -20.15 32.44 8.66
C GLY A 493 -18.63 32.29 8.74
N ILE A 494 -18.09 31.11 8.52
CA ILE A 494 -16.65 30.83 8.61
C ILE A 494 -16.07 30.66 7.20
N ARG A 495 -15.07 31.48 6.88
CA ARG A 495 -14.32 31.39 5.62
C ARG A 495 -13.08 30.51 5.83
N ILE A 496 -13.04 29.36 5.19
CA ILE A 496 -11.84 28.53 5.11
C ILE A 496 -11.05 28.87 3.84
N LEU A 497 -9.74 28.99 3.97
CA LEU A 497 -8.84 29.32 2.84
C LEU A 497 -8.56 28.08 2.00
N GLU A 498 -8.11 27.03 2.66
CA GLU A 498 -7.77 25.76 2.03
C GLU A 498 -7.84 24.61 3.04
N ILE A 499 -7.97 23.40 2.52
CA ILE A 499 -7.84 22.18 3.30
C ILE A 499 -6.73 21.37 2.66
N CYS A 500 -5.70 21.00 3.43
CA CYS A 500 -4.56 20.23 2.99
C CYS A 500 -4.55 18.84 3.61
N SER A 501 -4.01 17.85 2.93
CA SER A 501 -3.68 16.55 3.51
C SER A 501 -2.18 16.41 3.73
N SER A 502 -1.78 15.47 4.58
CA SER A 502 -0.38 15.13 4.84
C SER A 502 0.20 14.17 3.80
N ASP A 503 -0.63 13.61 2.95
CA ASP A 503 -0.34 12.48 2.07
C ASP A 503 0.23 11.26 2.82
N THR A 504 -0.25 10.99 4.04
CA THR A 504 0.21 9.83 4.80
C THR A 504 -0.11 8.52 4.09
N HIS A 505 0.87 7.63 4.01
CA HIS A 505 0.70 6.28 3.47
C HIS A 505 0.50 5.21 4.56
N GLU A 506 0.30 5.62 5.82
CA GLU A 506 0.05 4.71 6.94
C GLU A 506 -1.14 3.79 6.66
N ASN A 507 -2.19 4.34 6.07
CA ASN A 507 -3.43 3.64 5.74
C ASN A 507 -3.51 3.26 4.25
N SER A 508 -2.36 3.04 3.59
CA SER A 508 -2.30 2.51 2.23
C SER A 508 -2.03 1.00 2.22
N GLY A 509 -2.15 0.36 1.05
CA GLY A 509 -2.02 -1.10 0.92
C GLY A 509 -3.34 -1.84 1.14
N PHE A 510 -4.49 -1.19 1.00
CA PHE A 510 -5.80 -1.82 1.03
C PHE A 510 -6.21 -2.37 -0.35
N ARG A 511 -7.23 -3.25 -0.36
CA ARG A 511 -7.75 -3.86 -1.60
C ARG A 511 -8.80 -2.98 -2.27
N THR A 512 -8.47 -1.72 -2.47
CA THR A 512 -9.28 -0.76 -3.26
C THR A 512 -8.69 -0.61 -4.65
N SER A 513 -9.39 0.06 -5.56
CA SER A 513 -8.87 0.40 -6.89
C SER A 513 -7.60 1.26 -6.81
N GLU A 514 -7.54 2.14 -5.81
CA GLU A 514 -6.47 3.10 -5.59
C GLU A 514 -5.36 2.56 -4.66
N GLY A 515 -5.61 1.45 -3.97
CA GLY A 515 -4.68 0.89 -2.99
C GLY A 515 -4.73 1.54 -1.61
N TYR A 516 -5.59 2.54 -1.41
CA TYR A 516 -5.83 3.23 -0.13
C TYR A 516 -7.29 3.69 -0.03
N TYR A 517 -7.68 4.18 1.15
CA TYR A 517 -8.95 4.87 1.35
C TYR A 517 -8.73 6.38 1.33
N PRO A 518 -9.22 7.09 0.31
CA PRO A 518 -9.18 8.55 0.29
C PRO A 518 -9.91 9.14 1.49
N PHE A 519 -9.46 10.26 1.99
CA PHE A 519 -10.13 11.01 3.07
C PHE A 519 -11.61 11.27 2.73
N GLY A 520 -12.50 10.85 3.60
CA GLY A 520 -13.96 10.89 3.38
C GLY A 520 -14.52 9.68 2.61
N HIS A 521 -13.75 8.61 2.45
CA HIS A 521 -14.26 7.36 1.87
C HIS A 521 -15.04 6.53 2.90
N ILE A 522 -14.51 6.41 4.10
CA ILE A 522 -15.10 5.66 5.22
C ILE A 522 -15.83 6.61 6.15
N THR A 523 -15.18 7.69 6.57
CA THR A 523 -15.75 8.68 7.47
C THR A 523 -16.70 9.59 6.70
N LYS A 524 -17.92 9.79 7.22
CA LYS A 524 -18.96 10.59 6.55
C LYS A 524 -18.55 12.06 6.47
N PHE A 525 -18.93 12.73 5.38
CA PHE A 525 -18.64 14.15 5.12
C PHE A 525 -19.18 15.05 6.25
N GLU A 526 -20.40 14.79 6.72
CA GLU A 526 -21.01 15.53 7.81
C GLU A 526 -20.20 15.43 9.10
N THR A 527 -19.73 14.22 9.42
CA THR A 527 -18.90 13.97 10.61
C THR A 527 -17.59 14.74 10.54
N ILE A 528 -16.94 14.73 9.38
CA ILE A 528 -15.68 15.48 9.16
C ILE A 528 -15.93 16.98 9.30
N ALA A 529 -16.96 17.51 8.66
CA ALA A 529 -17.29 18.93 8.71
C ALA A 529 -17.62 19.40 10.14
N ASP A 530 -18.38 18.61 10.91
CA ASP A 530 -18.66 18.88 12.32
C ASP A 530 -17.40 18.90 13.19
N HIS A 531 -16.43 18.00 12.92
CA HIS A 531 -15.16 18.02 13.63
C HIS A 531 -14.34 19.27 13.30
N TYR A 532 -14.26 19.66 12.05
CA TYR A 532 -13.60 20.92 11.67
C TYR A 532 -14.28 22.13 12.35
N TYR A 533 -15.61 22.18 12.41
CA TYR A 533 -16.32 23.24 13.11
C TYR A 533 -15.95 23.31 14.61
N LYS A 534 -15.95 22.17 15.31
CA LYS A 534 -15.54 22.08 16.73
C LYS A 534 -14.07 22.48 16.94
N LEU A 535 -13.19 22.09 16.00
CA LEU A 535 -11.78 22.49 16.04
C LEU A 535 -11.59 23.99 15.84
N ILE A 536 -12.41 24.62 14.98
CA ILE A 536 -12.38 26.06 14.80
C ILE A 536 -12.78 26.76 16.10
N GLU A 537 -13.85 26.32 16.76
CA GLU A 537 -14.25 26.87 18.06
C GLU A 537 -13.16 26.72 19.13
N LEU A 538 -12.42 25.59 19.10
CA LEU A 538 -11.30 25.35 20.01
C LEU A 538 -10.10 26.24 19.65
N ALA A 539 -9.80 26.42 18.38
CA ALA A 539 -8.72 27.28 17.90
C ALA A 539 -8.96 28.76 18.25
N TYR A 540 -10.22 29.24 18.19
CA TYR A 540 -10.58 30.58 18.65
C TYR A 540 -10.22 30.83 20.12
N LYS A 541 -10.43 29.82 20.98
CA LYS A 541 -10.09 29.93 22.41
C LYS A 541 -8.58 29.97 22.67
N LYS A 542 -7.78 29.60 21.69
CA LYS A 542 -6.31 29.53 21.75
C LYS A 542 -5.61 30.63 20.93
N LEU A 543 -6.36 31.61 20.47
CA LEU A 543 -5.78 32.72 19.74
C LEU A 543 -4.85 33.57 20.62
N GLU A 544 -3.58 33.54 20.29
CA GLU A 544 -2.54 34.32 20.97
C GLU A 544 -1.62 34.99 19.95
N VAL A 545 -0.96 36.08 20.38
CA VAL A 545 0.05 36.77 19.59
C VAL A 545 1.32 35.91 19.56
N TYR A 546 1.86 35.70 18.38
CA TYR A 546 3.10 34.96 18.17
C TYR A 546 4.08 35.82 17.35
N GLY A 547 5.38 35.67 17.69
CA GLY A 547 6.44 35.87 16.71
C GLY A 547 6.68 34.59 15.93
N TYR A 548 7.37 34.66 14.82
CA TYR A 548 7.75 33.49 14.06
C TYR A 548 9.25 33.49 13.76
N GLU A 549 9.77 32.28 13.57
CA GLU A 549 11.13 31.99 13.09
C GLU A 549 11.02 30.94 11.99
N VAL A 550 11.76 31.16 10.91
CA VAL A 550 11.83 30.22 9.80
C VAL A 550 13.17 29.51 9.81
N PHE A 551 13.14 28.19 9.82
CA PHE A 551 14.33 27.35 9.77
C PHE A 551 14.38 26.56 8.48
N HIS A 552 15.60 26.36 7.99
CA HIS A 552 15.91 25.46 6.90
C HIS A 552 16.96 24.43 7.36
N ILE A 553 16.59 23.18 7.26
CA ILE A 553 17.44 22.05 7.66
C ILE A 553 17.71 21.22 6.42
N VAL A 554 18.98 20.95 6.15
CA VAL A 554 19.41 20.04 5.10
C VAL A 554 19.87 18.75 5.75
N SER A 555 19.24 17.65 5.42
CA SER A 555 19.54 16.33 5.97
C SER A 555 19.99 15.38 4.87
N THR A 556 20.99 14.55 5.15
CA THR A 556 21.33 13.41 4.29
C THR A 556 20.45 12.24 4.71
N VAL A 557 19.58 11.78 3.82
CA VAL A 557 18.62 10.72 4.08
C VAL A 557 18.74 9.63 3.02
N LYS A 558 18.64 8.37 3.42
CA LYS A 558 18.47 7.30 2.45
C LYS A 558 17.05 7.27 1.92
N VAL A 559 16.94 7.29 0.61
CA VAL A 559 15.65 7.25 -0.10
C VAL A 559 15.64 6.11 -1.12
N MET A 560 14.44 5.68 -1.50
CA MET A 560 14.27 4.55 -2.42
C MET A 560 14.76 4.86 -3.84
N GLY A 561 14.57 6.08 -4.32
CA GLY A 561 14.93 6.49 -5.68
C GLY A 561 13.93 5.99 -6.74
N THR A 562 14.00 6.58 -7.93
CA THR A 562 13.03 6.42 -9.03
C THR A 562 12.96 5.00 -9.60
N ASN A 563 14.01 4.19 -9.47
CA ASN A 563 14.13 2.91 -10.18
C ASN A 563 13.57 1.73 -9.39
N GLN A 564 13.52 1.78 -8.06
CA GLN A 564 13.15 0.62 -7.25
C GLN A 564 11.74 0.11 -7.55
N PHE A 565 10.74 0.98 -7.54
CA PHE A 565 9.35 0.59 -7.82
C PHE A 565 9.19 0.03 -9.23
N ARG A 566 9.85 0.65 -10.22
CA ARG A 566 9.83 0.16 -11.60
C ARG A 566 10.47 -1.22 -11.72
N ASP A 567 11.61 -1.44 -11.07
CA ASP A 567 12.30 -2.73 -11.09
C ASP A 567 11.45 -3.83 -10.43
N TYR A 568 10.78 -3.51 -9.32
CA TYR A 568 9.88 -4.44 -8.62
C TYR A 568 8.63 -4.74 -9.44
N SER A 569 8.00 -3.73 -10.04
CA SER A 569 6.87 -3.92 -10.95
C SER A 569 7.24 -4.80 -12.13
N ASN A 570 8.38 -4.52 -12.78
CA ASN A 570 8.86 -5.29 -13.92
C ASN A 570 9.18 -6.75 -13.55
N ALA A 571 9.76 -6.99 -12.37
CA ALA A 571 10.05 -8.35 -11.89
C ALA A 571 8.75 -9.16 -11.70
N LEU A 572 7.75 -8.55 -11.09
CA LEU A 572 6.43 -9.16 -10.88
C LEU A 572 5.73 -9.43 -12.22
N ASP A 573 5.81 -8.52 -13.18
CA ASP A 573 5.23 -8.70 -14.53
C ASP A 573 5.83 -9.86 -15.27
N LYS A 574 7.16 -9.94 -15.26
CA LYS A 574 7.85 -11.06 -15.87
C LYS A 574 7.46 -12.38 -15.21
N ALA A 575 7.39 -12.42 -13.86
CA ALA A 575 6.94 -13.61 -13.13
C ALA A 575 5.51 -14.00 -13.50
N MET A 576 4.58 -13.04 -13.57
CA MET A 576 3.19 -13.29 -13.97
C MET A 576 3.07 -13.79 -15.42
N ASN A 577 3.85 -13.21 -16.34
CA ASN A 577 3.86 -13.66 -17.73
C ASN A 577 4.43 -15.08 -17.85
N LEU A 578 5.45 -15.43 -17.08
CA LEU A 578 5.95 -16.80 -16.96
C LEU A 578 4.87 -17.72 -16.40
N THR A 579 4.16 -17.32 -15.36
CA THR A 579 3.06 -18.11 -14.77
C THR A 579 2.00 -18.44 -15.82
N LYS A 580 1.57 -17.46 -16.63
CA LYS A 580 0.62 -17.69 -17.73
C LYS A 580 1.14 -18.69 -18.75
N LYS A 581 2.42 -18.58 -19.15
CA LYS A 581 3.04 -19.52 -20.09
C LYS A 581 3.08 -20.94 -19.53
N PHE A 582 3.50 -21.10 -18.27
CA PHE A 582 3.54 -22.41 -17.62
C PHE A 582 2.15 -23.04 -17.45
N LEU A 583 1.11 -22.25 -17.15
CA LEU A 583 -0.27 -22.72 -17.10
C LEU A 583 -0.73 -23.24 -18.48
N ILE A 584 -0.42 -22.53 -19.57
CA ILE A 584 -0.75 -22.99 -20.93
C ILE A 584 0.00 -24.28 -21.27
N ILE A 585 1.28 -24.38 -20.94
CA ILE A 585 2.07 -25.60 -21.16
C ILE A 585 1.50 -26.77 -20.33
N THR A 586 1.20 -26.54 -19.05
CA THR A 586 0.60 -27.55 -18.17
C THR A 586 -0.73 -28.06 -18.74
N PHE A 587 -1.59 -27.14 -19.21
CA PHE A 587 -2.84 -27.50 -19.87
C PHE A 587 -2.60 -28.32 -21.15
N GLY A 588 -1.61 -27.94 -21.98
CA GLY A 588 -1.21 -28.70 -23.15
C GLY A 588 -0.71 -30.11 -22.82
N VAL A 589 0.07 -30.27 -21.74
CA VAL A 589 0.51 -31.59 -21.24
C VAL A 589 -0.67 -32.42 -20.79
N ILE A 590 -1.64 -31.85 -20.07
CA ILE A 590 -2.87 -32.54 -19.65
C ILE A 590 -3.68 -33.01 -20.89
N LEU A 591 -3.82 -32.15 -21.90
CA LEU A 591 -4.51 -32.55 -23.15
C LEU A 591 -3.78 -33.68 -23.89
N LEU A 592 -2.45 -33.62 -23.97
CA LEU A 592 -1.64 -34.66 -24.57
C LEU A 592 -1.78 -35.98 -23.80
N MET A 593 -1.75 -35.91 -22.49
CA MET A 593 -2.00 -37.03 -21.59
C MET A 593 -3.37 -37.67 -21.90
N LEU A 594 -4.44 -36.89 -21.99
CA LEU A 594 -5.77 -37.36 -22.36
C LEU A 594 -5.80 -38.08 -23.72
N ILE A 595 -4.97 -37.65 -24.67
CA ILE A 595 -4.90 -38.30 -26.01
C ILE A 595 -4.10 -39.63 -25.96
N VAL A 596 -2.99 -39.66 -25.21
CA VAL A 596 -2.08 -40.82 -25.17
C VAL A 596 -2.63 -41.94 -24.30
N THR A 597 -3.35 -41.63 -23.24
CA THR A 597 -3.94 -42.61 -22.32
C THR A 597 -5.32 -43.12 -22.78
N ASN A 598 -5.90 -42.53 -23.84
CA ASN A 598 -7.16 -42.96 -24.45
C ASN A 598 -6.97 -43.53 -25.85
#